data_74b0b6ca02f57df55fd854e47a90d3b8
#
_entry.id   74b0b6ca02f57df55fd854e47a90d3b8
#
_cell.length_a   1.000
_cell.length_b   1.000
_cell.length_c   1.000
_cell.angle_alpha   90.00
_cell.angle_beta   90.00
_cell.angle_gamma   90.00
#
_symmetry.space_group_name_H-M   'P 1'
#
loop_
_entity.id
_entity.type
_entity.pdbx_description
1 polymer ?
#
loop_
_entity_poly.entity_id
_entity_poly.type
_entity_poly.pdbx_seq_one_letter_code
_entity_poly.pdbx_strand_id
1 'polypeptide(L)'
;MTDEEAKAKGAQFLVDELRQSTGSGSVAFNFNLQLAQAGDRIDSAVVPLPDDRPKVTLGRLTIKSVSADSKGDCVGITYNPTVLPKGIEPSTDPMLLARAAPYAVGLGRRLVEGAKQ
;
A
#
# COMPACT_ATOMS: atom_id res chain seq x y z
N MET A 1 22.34 -1.29 -0.67
CA MET A 1 22.56 0.13 -0.32
C MET A 1 22.81 0.20 1.17
N THR A 2 23.91 0.75 1.60
CA THR A 2 24.27 0.95 3.01
C THR A 2 23.65 2.25 3.53
N ASP A 3 23.61 2.43 4.85
CA ASP A 3 23.09 3.67 5.47
C ASP A 3 23.93 4.91 5.07
N GLU A 4 25.23 4.73 4.85
CA GLU A 4 26.13 5.79 4.41
C GLU A 4 25.85 6.21 2.96
N GLU A 5 25.63 5.25 2.07
CA GLU A 5 25.22 5.53 0.68
C GLU A 5 23.86 6.23 0.62
N ALA A 6 22.92 5.85 1.49
CA ALA A 6 21.61 6.49 1.58
C ALA A 6 21.70 7.94 2.06
N LYS A 7 22.52 8.21 3.09
CA LYS A 7 22.75 9.56 3.61
C LYS A 7 23.41 10.49 2.57
N ALA A 8 24.26 9.96 1.72
CA ALA A 8 24.96 10.74 0.68
C ALA A 8 24.04 11.16 -0.48
N LYS A 9 22.89 10.49 -0.68
CA LYS A 9 22.01 10.72 -1.83
C LYS A 9 20.99 11.87 -1.66
N GLY A 10 20.91 12.48 -0.50
CA GLY A 10 19.97 13.57 -0.23
C GLY A 10 18.53 13.12 0.02
N ALA A 11 17.66 14.06 0.42
CA ALA A 11 16.31 13.77 0.91
C ALA A 11 15.34 13.21 -0.14
N GLN A 12 15.59 13.45 -1.42
CA GLN A 12 14.69 13.05 -2.52
C GLN A 12 15.10 11.75 -3.22
N PHE A 13 16.16 11.09 -2.76
CA PHE A 13 16.75 9.97 -3.50
C PHE A 13 15.79 8.80 -3.79
N LEU A 14 14.84 8.51 -2.88
CA LEU A 14 13.86 7.44 -3.08
C LEU A 14 12.88 7.78 -4.21
N VAL A 15 12.50 9.04 -4.31
CA VAL A 15 11.61 9.52 -5.38
C VAL A 15 12.32 9.45 -6.73
N ASP A 16 13.59 9.85 -6.77
CA ASP A 16 14.41 9.84 -7.98
C ASP A 16 14.72 8.41 -8.43
N GLU A 17 15.03 7.51 -7.48
CA GLU A 17 15.22 6.09 -7.76
C GLU A 17 13.93 5.45 -8.31
N LEU A 18 12.78 5.75 -7.73
CA LEU A 18 11.49 5.25 -8.21
C LEU A 18 11.20 5.73 -9.63
N ARG A 19 11.47 7.00 -9.93
CA ARG A 19 11.33 7.56 -11.29
C ARG A 19 12.28 6.89 -12.27
N GLN A 20 13.53 6.69 -11.89
CA GLN A 20 14.53 6.02 -12.72
C GLN A 20 14.13 4.56 -13.00
N SER A 21 13.75 3.83 -11.96
CA SER A 21 13.35 2.41 -12.07
C SER A 21 12.12 2.23 -12.97
N THR A 22 11.13 3.13 -12.86
CA THR A 22 9.95 3.09 -13.72
C THR A 22 10.22 3.62 -15.14
N GLY A 23 11.18 4.52 -15.32
CA GLY A 23 11.60 5.05 -16.61
C GLY A 23 12.44 4.08 -17.44
N SER A 24 13.20 3.20 -16.80
CA SER A 24 14.04 2.18 -17.46
C SER A 24 13.28 0.88 -17.79
N GLY A 25 12.09 0.72 -17.27
CA GLY A 25 11.24 -0.45 -17.49
C GLY A 25 10.05 -0.46 -16.55
N SER A 26 9.13 -1.37 -16.79
CA SER A 26 7.96 -1.52 -15.92
C SER A 26 8.32 -2.28 -14.63
N VAL A 27 8.06 -1.68 -13.48
CA VAL A 27 8.09 -2.38 -12.20
C VAL A 27 6.79 -3.17 -12.05
N ALA A 28 6.89 -4.46 -11.82
CA ALA A 28 5.70 -5.32 -11.76
C ALA A 28 5.73 -6.27 -10.56
N PHE A 29 4.56 -6.49 -9.98
CA PHE A 29 4.33 -7.39 -8.85
C PHE A 29 3.21 -8.37 -9.19
N ASN A 30 3.35 -9.62 -8.76
CA ASN A 30 2.23 -10.54 -8.79
C ASN A 30 1.33 -10.26 -7.59
N PHE A 31 0.03 -10.12 -7.85
CA PHE A 31 -0.97 -9.96 -6.81
C PHE A 31 -1.51 -11.34 -6.44
N ASN A 32 -1.04 -11.85 -5.30
CA ASN A 32 -1.38 -13.17 -4.80
C ASN A 32 -2.34 -13.05 -3.61
N LEU A 33 -3.32 -13.93 -3.58
CA LEU A 33 -4.22 -14.14 -2.46
C LEU A 33 -3.84 -15.45 -1.76
N GLN A 34 -3.59 -15.41 -0.46
CA GLN A 34 -3.41 -16.60 0.37
C GLN A 34 -4.75 -16.98 1.00
N LEU A 35 -5.13 -18.23 0.86
CA LEU A 35 -6.44 -18.73 1.30
C LEU A 35 -6.31 -19.37 2.68
N ALA A 36 -7.02 -18.83 3.67
CA ALA A 36 -7.14 -19.43 4.98
C ALA A 36 -7.96 -20.74 4.90
N GLN A 37 -7.68 -21.66 5.81
CA GLN A 37 -8.42 -22.91 5.98
C GLN A 37 -9.16 -22.92 7.32
N ALA A 38 -10.03 -23.90 7.49
CA ALA A 38 -10.76 -24.08 8.74
C ALA A 38 -9.77 -24.25 9.91
N GLY A 39 -9.97 -23.44 10.96
CA GLY A 39 -9.10 -23.42 12.14
C GLY A 39 -7.96 -22.38 12.10
N ASP A 40 -7.73 -21.72 10.97
CA ASP A 40 -6.77 -20.62 10.90
C ASP A 40 -7.32 -19.39 11.62
N ARG A 41 -6.41 -18.68 12.29
CA ARG A 41 -6.74 -17.39 12.90
C ARG A 41 -6.75 -16.28 11.86
N ILE A 42 -7.91 -15.69 11.65
CA ILE A 42 -8.12 -14.55 10.73
C ILE A 42 -8.49 -13.25 11.45
N ASP A 43 -8.45 -13.26 12.77
CA ASP A 43 -8.86 -12.18 13.67
C ASP A 43 -7.67 -11.49 14.37
N SER A 44 -6.46 -11.71 13.89
CA SER A 44 -5.25 -11.21 14.54
C SER A 44 -4.15 -10.86 13.53
N ALA A 45 -3.72 -9.61 13.56
CA ALA A 45 -2.62 -9.11 12.73
C ALA A 45 -1.23 -9.66 13.13
N VAL A 46 -1.11 -10.22 14.34
CA VAL A 46 0.17 -10.73 14.86
C VAL A 46 0.36 -12.23 14.64
N VAL A 47 -0.66 -12.91 14.14
CA VAL A 47 -0.61 -14.34 13.83
C VAL A 47 -0.69 -14.50 12.31
N PRO A 48 0.43 -14.73 11.62
CA PRO A 48 0.41 -14.96 10.17
C PRO A 48 -0.30 -16.27 9.85
N LEU A 49 -0.87 -16.34 8.65
CA LEU A 49 -1.33 -17.62 8.12
C LEU A 49 -0.12 -18.55 7.90
N PRO A 50 -0.29 -19.86 8.11
CA PRO A 50 0.76 -20.83 7.82
C PRO A 50 1.25 -20.74 6.37
N ASP A 51 2.56 -20.94 6.16
CA ASP A 51 3.20 -20.76 4.84
C ASP A 51 2.73 -21.78 3.79
N ASP A 52 2.23 -22.93 4.24
CA ASP A 52 1.70 -24.03 3.41
C ASP A 52 0.27 -23.77 2.88
N ARG A 53 -0.35 -22.66 3.25
CA ARG A 53 -1.69 -22.31 2.77
C ARG A 53 -1.69 -22.00 1.28
N PRO A 54 -2.75 -22.43 0.54
CA PRO A 54 -2.85 -22.23 -0.90
C PRO A 54 -2.72 -20.75 -1.26
N LYS A 55 -1.96 -20.47 -2.31
CA LYS A 55 -1.80 -19.12 -2.88
C LYS A 55 -2.34 -19.11 -4.30
N VAL A 56 -3.23 -18.18 -4.59
CA VAL A 56 -3.82 -17.96 -5.90
C VAL A 56 -3.34 -16.64 -6.46
N THR A 57 -2.77 -16.66 -7.65
CA THR A 57 -2.41 -15.41 -8.34
C THR A 57 -3.66 -14.81 -8.97
N LEU A 58 -4.09 -13.66 -8.49
CA LEU A 58 -5.24 -12.93 -9.03
C LEU A 58 -4.89 -12.07 -10.24
N GLY A 59 -3.62 -11.66 -10.36
CA GLY A 59 -3.18 -10.84 -11.46
C GLY A 59 -1.79 -10.27 -11.27
N ARG A 60 -1.45 -9.33 -12.15
CA ARG A 60 -0.17 -8.63 -12.15
C ARG A 60 -0.40 -7.12 -12.06
N LEU A 61 0.15 -6.49 -11.03
CA LEU A 61 0.20 -5.04 -10.90
C LEU A 61 1.46 -4.52 -11.61
N THR A 62 1.30 -3.63 -12.57
CA THR A 62 2.41 -3.02 -13.29
C THR A 62 2.40 -1.52 -13.08
N ILE A 63 3.48 -0.98 -12.52
CA ILE A 63 3.71 0.46 -12.38
C ILE A 63 4.45 0.93 -13.63
N LYS A 64 3.80 1.73 -14.46
CA LYS A 64 4.35 2.18 -15.74
C LYS A 64 5.09 3.51 -15.62
N SER A 65 4.65 4.37 -14.72
CA SER A 65 5.23 5.69 -14.51
C SER A 65 4.90 6.22 -13.12
N VAL A 66 5.66 7.19 -12.67
CA VAL A 66 5.40 7.96 -11.45
C VAL A 66 4.87 9.32 -11.84
N SER A 67 3.84 9.81 -11.17
CA SER A 67 3.34 11.17 -11.37
C SER A 67 4.44 12.19 -11.11
N ALA A 68 4.56 13.18 -11.98
CA ALA A 68 5.49 14.29 -11.81
C ALA A 68 5.09 15.22 -10.66
N ASP A 69 3.80 15.22 -10.31
CA ASP A 69 3.21 16.11 -9.32
C ASP A 69 2.70 15.31 -8.10
N SER A 70 3.27 15.63 -6.92
CA SER A 70 2.79 15.11 -5.64
C SER A 70 1.42 15.66 -5.23
N LYS A 71 0.93 16.70 -5.91
CA LYS A 71 -0.37 17.34 -5.71
C LYS A 71 -1.45 16.85 -6.67
N GLY A 72 -1.14 15.83 -7.49
CA GLY A 72 -2.04 15.30 -8.49
C GLY A 72 -3.26 14.57 -7.92
N ASP A 73 -3.98 13.87 -8.76
CA ASP A 73 -5.27 13.21 -8.49
C ASP A 73 -5.28 12.29 -7.26
N CYS A 74 -4.10 11.84 -6.79
CA CYS A 74 -3.98 10.96 -5.63
C CYS A 74 -4.19 11.65 -4.28
N VAL A 75 -4.14 12.99 -4.20
CA VAL A 75 -4.26 13.73 -2.92
C VAL A 75 -5.61 13.47 -2.27
N GLY A 76 -6.68 13.42 -3.08
CA GLY A 76 -8.05 13.15 -2.62
C GLY A 76 -8.37 11.67 -2.38
N ILE A 77 -7.45 10.74 -2.70
CA ILE A 77 -7.72 9.31 -2.58
C ILE A 77 -7.34 8.82 -1.18
N THR A 78 -8.25 8.09 -0.55
CA THR A 78 -8.00 7.37 0.69
C THR A 78 -7.93 5.88 0.42
N TYR A 79 -6.76 5.29 0.68
CA TYR A 79 -6.56 3.84 0.57
C TYR A 79 -6.96 3.15 1.89
N ASN A 80 -8.21 3.31 2.28
CA ASN A 80 -8.73 2.70 3.51
C ASN A 80 -8.88 1.17 3.30
N PRO A 81 -8.18 0.34 4.08
CA PRO A 81 -8.20 -1.12 3.91
C PRO A 81 -9.53 -1.77 4.29
N THR A 82 -10.45 -1.03 4.90
CA THR A 82 -11.81 -1.53 5.22
C THR A 82 -12.83 -1.22 4.14
N VAL A 83 -12.47 -0.43 3.11
CA VAL A 83 -13.33 -0.16 1.96
C VAL A 83 -13.01 -1.19 0.88
N LEU A 84 -13.85 -2.20 0.79
CA LEU A 84 -13.65 -3.36 -0.07
C LEU A 84 -14.76 -3.45 -1.12
N PRO A 85 -14.50 -4.05 -2.29
CA PRO A 85 -15.52 -4.27 -3.30
C PRO A 85 -16.54 -5.32 -2.83
N LYS A 86 -17.70 -5.32 -3.49
CA LYS A 86 -18.77 -6.30 -3.20
C LYS A 86 -18.23 -7.73 -3.32
N GLY A 87 -18.51 -8.54 -2.32
CA GLY A 87 -18.08 -9.94 -2.24
C GLY A 87 -16.79 -10.17 -1.47
N ILE A 88 -16.14 -9.11 -0.97
CA ILE A 88 -15.02 -9.19 -0.05
C ILE A 88 -15.38 -8.42 1.21
N GLU A 89 -15.19 -9.04 2.37
CA GLU A 89 -15.47 -8.43 3.68
C GLU A 89 -14.18 -8.36 4.50
N PRO A 90 -14.00 -7.31 5.33
CA PRO A 90 -12.88 -7.24 6.24
C PRO A 90 -13.01 -8.32 7.32
N SER A 91 -11.89 -8.84 7.79
CA SER A 91 -11.88 -9.69 8.97
C SER A 91 -12.25 -8.91 10.23
N THR A 92 -12.53 -9.64 11.31
CA THR A 92 -12.83 -9.06 12.64
C THR A 92 -11.57 -8.63 13.39
N ASP A 93 -10.41 -8.60 12.74
CA ASP A 93 -9.16 -8.16 13.33
C ASP A 93 -9.27 -6.71 13.84
N PRO A 94 -9.10 -6.47 15.15
CA PRO A 94 -9.20 -5.14 15.73
C PRO A 94 -8.19 -4.14 15.14
N MET A 95 -7.00 -4.60 14.76
CA MET A 95 -5.99 -3.75 14.13
C MET A 95 -6.40 -3.28 12.75
N LEU A 96 -7.03 -4.17 11.96
CA LEU A 96 -7.58 -3.80 10.66
C LEU A 96 -8.69 -2.76 10.81
N LEU A 97 -9.62 -2.99 11.72
CA LEU A 97 -10.76 -2.10 11.96
C LEU A 97 -10.33 -0.74 12.52
N ALA A 98 -9.34 -0.71 13.41
CA ALA A 98 -8.79 0.53 13.98
C ALA A 98 -8.12 1.43 12.93
N ARG A 99 -7.70 0.90 11.78
CA ARG A 99 -7.02 1.67 10.74
C ARG A 99 -7.92 2.68 10.02
N ALA A 100 -9.22 2.46 9.98
CA ALA A 100 -10.17 3.34 9.26
C ALA A 100 -10.09 4.80 9.73
N ALA A 101 -10.07 5.06 11.04
CA ALA A 101 -10.05 6.40 11.59
C ALA A 101 -8.77 7.20 11.26
N PRO A 102 -7.53 6.67 11.45
CA PRO A 102 -6.30 7.34 11.01
C PRO A 102 -6.27 7.68 9.52
N TYR A 103 -6.82 6.83 8.66
CA TYR A 103 -6.88 7.11 7.21
C TYR A 103 -7.80 8.31 6.91
N ALA A 104 -8.94 8.42 7.58
CA ALA A 104 -9.85 9.56 7.43
C ALA A 104 -9.19 10.87 7.91
N VAL A 105 -8.52 10.85 9.07
CA VAL A 105 -7.77 12.01 9.60
C VAL A 105 -6.66 12.41 8.64
N GLY A 106 -5.90 11.45 8.12
CA GLY A 106 -4.82 11.69 7.16
C GLY A 106 -5.32 12.34 5.87
N LEU A 107 -6.48 11.92 5.35
CA LEU A 107 -7.12 12.56 4.20
C LEU A 107 -7.48 14.01 4.51
N GLY A 108 -8.17 14.23 5.63
CA GLY A 108 -8.58 15.59 6.04
C GLY A 108 -7.40 16.55 6.13
N ARG A 109 -6.28 16.13 6.71
CA ARG A 109 -5.05 16.94 6.78
C ARG A 109 -4.50 17.28 5.39
N ARG A 110 -4.38 16.30 4.49
CA ARG A 110 -3.88 16.53 3.13
C ARG A 110 -4.73 17.53 2.35
N LEU A 111 -6.06 17.43 2.47
CA LEU A 111 -6.98 18.37 1.82
C LEU A 111 -6.84 19.78 2.34
N VAL A 112 -6.68 19.96 3.66
CA VAL A 112 -6.50 21.29 4.28
C VAL A 112 -5.12 21.88 3.92
N GLU A 113 -4.07 21.10 3.94
CA GLU A 113 -2.72 21.55 3.59
C GLU A 113 -2.59 21.83 2.10
N GLY A 114 -3.21 21.04 1.23
CA GLY A 114 -3.26 21.28 -0.21
C GLY A 114 -4.01 22.56 -0.60
N ALA A 115 -5.00 22.96 0.18
CA ALA A 115 -5.76 24.19 -0.06
C ALA A 115 -4.99 25.48 0.34
N LYS A 116 -3.89 25.37 1.10
CA LYS A 116 -3.10 26.52 1.58
C LYS A 116 -1.92 26.88 0.66
N GLN A 117 -1.72 26.13 -0.40
CA GLN A 117 -0.64 26.34 -1.38
C GLN A 117 -1.21 26.75 -2.75
#